data_18552ed46ec0296bdd0869e0ba9ff568
#
_entry.id   18552ed46ec0296bdd0869e0ba9ff568
#
_cell.length_a   1.000
_cell.length_b   1.000
_cell.length_c   1.000
_cell.angle_alpha   90.00
_cell.angle_beta   90.00
_cell.angle_gamma   90.00
#
_symmetry.space_group_name_H-M   'P 1'
#
loop_
_entity.id
_entity.type
_entity.pdbx_description
1 polymer ?
#
loop_
_entity_poly.entity_id
_entity_poly.type
_entity_poly.pdbx_seq_one_letter_code
_entity_poly.pdbx_strand_id
1 'polypeptide(L)'
;MKRFLLLWLFFAGWYSTSAQWKPFRFAFISDTHIGSPNGSAEEDLRRTVSDINNMTDIDFVVITGDITELGTDAEIKLAKHLLDELNVPYYIIPGNHDSGWSESGGVSFGKIFGNDKFLFEHNGISFLGCASGPYVRMSDGHIPRDAVVWIDSELQKIDPKKPVIFFNHYPLDNALDNWYEAINRLKQHNTLAVLCGHGHNNHALNFEGIPGVMGRSNLRAKAATGGYNLVDIRTDSMIFSERTPGITTKSPWTKVPLVNHQYDQHNVYERPSYKVNDSFPDVHAKWTFSSDANVISTPVIFRAASKPLVIFGNSLGRIDALSLASGKKQWSYQTGNAIYSSPAVSDNKLVIGSGDGNIYCLNAGDGKLIWQFKTGAAVLGCPLIDHGRVYIGGSDHHFRALNLADGKEIWYFEGLDGPVVSTPVLYKGKIIFGAWDTNLYALDAANGKMLWKWNNGSPIRNYSPAACIPVIKDEVVYIVAPDRFLTAIDINTGSTLWRSNESTVRESIGISADGEYIYGKTMNDTLVAFHTGREKQSAAWKLNCGFGYEHTPSMPVEKDGIVFFGTKNGKVYALNPATRQKLWTAKIDNSMVNTVNPISSKQVIASTMDGKVTLLEIK
;
A
#
# COMPACT_ATOMS: atom_id res chain seq x y z
N MET A 1 22.32 17.35 -86.19
CA MET A 1 21.31 16.50 -85.57
C MET A 1 21.64 16.37 -84.12
N LYS A 2 21.01 17.16 -83.25
CA LYS A 2 21.18 17.13 -81.81
C LYS A 2 19.99 16.34 -81.20
N ARG A 3 20.26 15.24 -80.51
CA ARG A 3 19.26 14.42 -79.77
C ARG A 3 19.16 15.01 -78.37
N PHE A 4 17.94 15.43 -77.98
CA PHE A 4 17.56 15.81 -76.61
C PHE A 4 17.15 14.53 -75.90
N LEU A 5 17.81 14.18 -74.79
CA LEU A 5 17.38 13.14 -73.86
C LEU A 5 16.51 13.79 -72.77
N LEU A 6 15.21 13.47 -72.71
CA LEU A 6 14.34 13.84 -71.57
C LEU A 6 14.54 12.84 -70.45
N LEU A 7 15.07 13.31 -69.30
CA LEU A 7 15.09 12.58 -68.05
C LEU A 7 13.75 12.77 -67.32
N TRP A 8 13.00 11.70 -67.17
CA TRP A 8 11.85 11.66 -66.27
C TRP A 8 12.33 11.34 -64.85
N LEU A 9 12.26 12.32 -63.92
CA LEU A 9 12.44 12.13 -62.49
C LEU A 9 11.13 11.60 -61.92
N PHE A 10 11.10 10.31 -61.58
CA PHE A 10 10.03 9.76 -60.74
C PHE A 10 10.25 10.20 -59.28
N PHE A 11 9.45 11.15 -58.79
CA PHE A 11 9.30 11.40 -57.37
C PHE A 11 8.46 10.24 -56.79
N ALA A 12 9.09 9.22 -56.23
CA ALA A 12 8.44 8.28 -55.36
C ALA A 12 8.13 8.99 -54.02
N GLY A 13 6.94 9.53 -53.91
CA GLY A 13 6.44 10.00 -52.65
C GLY A 13 6.34 8.81 -51.69
N TRP A 14 7.16 8.81 -50.66
CA TRP A 14 7.00 7.93 -49.53
C TRP A 14 5.73 8.36 -48.76
N TYR A 15 4.59 7.78 -49.10
CA TYR A 15 3.45 7.81 -48.22
C TYR A 15 3.78 6.88 -47.04
N SER A 16 4.23 7.43 -45.93
CA SER A 16 4.17 6.74 -44.65
C SER A 16 2.69 6.54 -44.35
N THR A 17 2.20 5.33 -44.60
CA THR A 17 0.90 4.88 -44.09
C THR A 17 1.05 4.85 -42.57
N SER A 18 0.64 5.92 -41.88
CA SER A 18 0.34 5.85 -40.46
C SER A 18 -0.67 4.72 -40.30
N ALA A 19 -0.38 3.72 -39.46
CA ALA A 19 -1.33 2.68 -39.14
C ALA A 19 -2.58 3.37 -38.58
N GLN A 20 -3.63 3.39 -39.38
CA GLN A 20 -4.88 4.03 -39.03
C GLN A 20 -5.64 3.00 -38.19
N TRP A 21 -5.73 3.21 -36.85
CA TRP A 21 -6.56 2.39 -35.99
C TRP A 21 -8.03 2.46 -36.45
N LYS A 22 -8.73 1.34 -36.32
CA LYS A 22 -10.15 1.30 -36.62
C LYS A 22 -10.92 1.96 -35.48
N PRO A 23 -11.94 2.78 -35.78
CA PRO A 23 -12.82 3.32 -34.75
C PRO A 23 -13.48 2.21 -33.91
N PHE A 24 -13.61 2.46 -32.60
CA PHE A 24 -14.29 1.57 -31.67
C PHE A 24 -14.74 2.36 -30.44
N ARG A 25 -15.56 1.72 -29.59
CA ARG A 25 -16.06 2.32 -28.36
C ARG A 25 -15.84 1.38 -27.19
N PHE A 26 -15.49 1.94 -26.04
CA PHE A 26 -15.46 1.20 -24.79
C PHE A 26 -16.13 1.99 -23.66
N ALA A 27 -16.55 1.27 -22.61
CA ALA A 27 -17.07 1.89 -21.40
C ALA A 27 -15.93 2.07 -20.39
N PHE A 28 -15.87 3.24 -19.76
CA PHE A 28 -14.89 3.59 -18.72
C PHE A 28 -15.62 3.84 -17.40
N ILE A 29 -15.44 2.92 -16.46
CA ILE A 29 -16.05 2.89 -15.13
C ILE A 29 -14.97 3.15 -14.08
N SER A 30 -15.31 3.83 -12.99
CA SER A 30 -14.46 4.02 -11.83
C SER A 30 -15.29 4.16 -10.57
N ASP A 31 -14.69 3.86 -9.41
CA ASP A 31 -15.21 4.22 -8.09
C ASP A 31 -16.67 3.74 -7.90
N THR A 32 -16.88 2.41 -7.97
CA THR A 32 -18.22 1.80 -7.81
C THR A 32 -18.63 1.69 -6.35
N HIS A 33 -17.66 1.57 -5.42
CA HIS A 33 -17.84 1.55 -3.97
C HIS A 33 -18.93 0.59 -3.47
N ILE A 34 -18.94 -0.65 -3.95
CA ILE A 34 -19.85 -1.69 -3.44
C ILE A 34 -19.66 -1.80 -1.91
N GLY A 35 -20.78 -1.71 -1.18
CA GLY A 35 -20.78 -1.65 0.30
C GLY A 35 -20.88 -0.24 0.87
N SER A 36 -20.83 0.81 0.05
CA SER A 36 -20.91 2.19 0.53
C SER A 36 -22.23 2.47 1.26
N PRO A 37 -22.20 3.09 2.45
CA PRO A 37 -23.39 3.52 3.15
C PRO A 37 -24.07 4.74 2.48
N ASN A 38 -23.37 5.38 1.52
CA ASN A 38 -23.85 6.55 0.80
C ASN A 38 -24.29 6.17 -0.62
N GLY A 39 -25.58 6.35 -0.91
CA GLY A 39 -26.15 6.00 -2.21
C GLY A 39 -26.58 4.54 -2.28
N SER A 40 -26.53 3.97 -3.49
CA SER A 40 -26.99 2.61 -3.76
C SER A 40 -26.01 1.94 -4.75
N ALA A 41 -24.82 1.66 -4.29
CA ALA A 41 -23.69 1.20 -5.12
C ALA A 41 -24.01 -0.05 -5.93
N GLU A 42 -24.64 -1.05 -5.31
CA GLU A 42 -25.05 -2.28 -5.99
C GLU A 42 -26.07 -2.00 -7.11
N GLU A 43 -27.08 -1.18 -6.83
CA GLU A 43 -28.11 -0.81 -7.82
C GLU A 43 -27.47 -0.03 -8.98
N ASP A 44 -26.55 0.90 -8.69
CA ASP A 44 -25.87 1.71 -9.70
C ASP A 44 -25.02 0.86 -10.62
N LEU A 45 -24.27 -0.10 -10.06
CA LEU A 45 -23.46 -1.03 -10.87
C LEU A 45 -24.35 -1.98 -11.70
N ARG A 46 -25.44 -2.53 -11.13
CA ARG A 46 -26.41 -3.35 -11.89
C ARG A 46 -27.01 -2.59 -13.07
N ARG A 47 -27.41 -1.34 -12.84
CA ARG A 47 -27.93 -0.47 -13.92
C ARG A 47 -26.90 -0.22 -15.00
N THR A 48 -25.64 0.03 -14.60
CA THR A 48 -24.54 0.25 -15.53
C THR A 48 -24.26 -1.00 -16.37
N VAL A 49 -24.18 -2.18 -15.75
CA VAL A 49 -23.99 -3.45 -16.46
C VAL A 49 -25.16 -3.72 -17.44
N SER A 50 -26.41 -3.54 -16.98
CA SER A 50 -27.58 -3.69 -17.84
C SER A 50 -27.59 -2.70 -19.01
N ASP A 51 -27.22 -1.44 -18.77
CA ASP A 51 -27.15 -0.41 -19.82
C ASP A 51 -26.09 -0.73 -20.87
N ILE A 52 -24.90 -1.18 -20.45
CA ILE A 52 -23.81 -1.60 -21.34
C ILE A 52 -24.25 -2.82 -22.17
N ASN A 53 -24.89 -3.82 -21.56
CA ASN A 53 -25.36 -5.01 -22.24
C ASN A 53 -26.46 -4.74 -23.29
N ASN A 54 -27.17 -3.62 -23.16
CA ASN A 54 -28.15 -3.15 -24.14
C ASN A 54 -27.56 -2.34 -25.30
N MET A 55 -26.24 -2.04 -25.24
CA MET A 55 -25.51 -1.37 -26.33
C MET A 55 -24.79 -2.39 -27.20
N THR A 56 -24.94 -2.28 -28.52
CA THR A 56 -24.33 -3.22 -29.47
C THR A 56 -22.96 -2.78 -29.99
N ASP A 57 -22.52 -1.59 -29.59
CA ASP A 57 -21.32 -0.91 -30.10
C ASP A 57 -20.24 -0.70 -29.02
N ILE A 58 -20.31 -1.42 -27.90
CA ILE A 58 -19.28 -1.46 -26.87
C ILE A 58 -18.40 -2.69 -27.10
N ASP A 59 -17.11 -2.49 -27.29
CA ASP A 59 -16.16 -3.57 -27.53
C ASP A 59 -15.67 -4.21 -26.21
N PHE A 60 -15.45 -3.40 -25.17
CA PHE A 60 -14.99 -3.83 -23.84
C PHE A 60 -15.27 -2.77 -22.76
N VAL A 61 -15.01 -3.12 -21.52
CA VAL A 61 -15.11 -2.23 -20.36
C VAL A 61 -13.75 -2.12 -19.68
N VAL A 62 -13.36 -0.92 -19.23
CA VAL A 62 -12.21 -0.71 -18.34
C VAL A 62 -12.69 -0.11 -17.02
N ILE A 63 -12.15 -0.65 -15.90
CA ILE A 63 -12.54 -0.26 -14.55
C ILE A 63 -11.29 0.12 -13.78
N THR A 64 -11.22 1.37 -13.30
CA THR A 64 -10.01 1.95 -12.70
C THR A 64 -10.03 2.00 -11.17
N GLY A 65 -10.62 0.99 -10.53
CA GLY A 65 -10.48 0.79 -9.08
C GLY A 65 -11.56 1.44 -8.22
N ASP A 66 -11.38 1.33 -6.91
CA ASP A 66 -12.36 1.61 -5.86
C ASP A 66 -13.70 0.91 -6.15
N ILE A 67 -13.56 -0.42 -6.38
CA ILE A 67 -14.70 -1.28 -6.70
C ILE A 67 -15.58 -1.45 -5.47
N THR A 68 -14.94 -1.50 -4.31
CA THR A 68 -15.54 -1.75 -2.99
C THR A 68 -15.34 -0.57 -2.06
N GLU A 69 -16.12 -0.49 -0.98
CA GLU A 69 -15.98 0.55 0.03
C GLU A 69 -14.92 0.20 1.09
N LEU A 70 -14.92 -1.06 1.56
CA LEU A 70 -14.02 -1.51 2.62
C LEU A 70 -13.09 -2.65 2.18
N GLY A 71 -13.15 -3.10 0.93
CA GLY A 71 -12.34 -4.20 0.42
C GLY A 71 -12.57 -5.52 1.15
N THR A 72 -13.77 -5.75 1.69
CA THR A 72 -14.12 -7.04 2.29
C THR A 72 -14.27 -8.11 1.21
N ASP A 73 -14.01 -9.36 1.58
CA ASP A 73 -14.18 -10.48 0.67
C ASP A 73 -15.62 -10.58 0.12
N ALA A 74 -16.61 -10.20 0.93
CA ALA A 74 -18.01 -10.18 0.53
C ALA A 74 -18.28 -9.11 -0.54
N GLU A 75 -17.78 -7.90 -0.34
CA GLU A 75 -17.92 -6.80 -1.31
C GLU A 75 -17.21 -7.11 -2.62
N ILE A 76 -15.98 -7.64 -2.58
CA ILE A 76 -15.21 -8.02 -3.78
C ILE A 76 -15.93 -9.13 -4.57
N LYS A 77 -16.47 -10.15 -3.89
CA LYS A 77 -17.24 -11.23 -4.53
C LYS A 77 -18.54 -10.74 -5.15
N LEU A 78 -19.25 -9.83 -4.46
CA LEU A 78 -20.47 -9.22 -4.99
C LEU A 78 -20.17 -8.39 -6.23
N ALA A 79 -19.14 -7.54 -6.18
CA ALA A 79 -18.70 -6.75 -7.33
C ALA A 79 -18.33 -7.64 -8.53
N LYS A 80 -17.55 -8.70 -8.26
CA LYS A 80 -17.21 -9.70 -9.31
C LYS A 80 -18.44 -10.34 -9.93
N HIS A 81 -19.40 -10.77 -9.10
CA HIS A 81 -20.65 -11.37 -9.58
C HIS A 81 -21.43 -10.42 -10.50
N LEU A 82 -21.52 -9.14 -10.14
CA LEU A 82 -22.19 -8.14 -10.95
C LEU A 82 -21.47 -7.87 -12.29
N LEU A 83 -20.15 -7.77 -12.25
CA LEU A 83 -19.34 -7.52 -13.44
C LEU A 83 -19.30 -8.71 -14.39
N ASP A 84 -19.42 -9.94 -13.87
CA ASP A 84 -19.50 -11.16 -14.70
C ASP A 84 -20.80 -11.26 -15.50
N GLU A 85 -21.81 -10.43 -15.22
CA GLU A 85 -23.03 -10.31 -16.03
C GLU A 85 -22.80 -9.49 -17.34
N LEU A 86 -21.62 -8.85 -17.52
CA LEU A 86 -21.29 -8.15 -18.75
C LEU A 86 -21.18 -9.11 -19.95
N ASN A 87 -21.80 -8.75 -21.07
CA ASN A 87 -21.72 -9.50 -22.33
C ASN A 87 -20.42 -9.25 -23.12
N VAL A 88 -19.62 -8.26 -22.70
CA VAL A 88 -18.34 -7.88 -23.30
C VAL A 88 -17.20 -8.07 -22.31
N PRO A 89 -15.95 -8.27 -22.76
CA PRO A 89 -14.81 -8.37 -21.86
C PRO A 89 -14.65 -7.14 -20.99
N TYR A 90 -14.20 -7.32 -19.74
CA TYR A 90 -13.79 -6.21 -18.90
C TYR A 90 -12.37 -6.39 -18.37
N TYR A 91 -11.68 -5.26 -18.18
CA TYR A 91 -10.33 -5.16 -17.65
C TYR A 91 -10.34 -4.25 -16.42
N ILE A 92 -9.73 -4.69 -15.33
CA ILE A 92 -9.92 -4.09 -14.03
C ILE A 92 -8.60 -3.99 -13.26
N ILE A 93 -8.42 -2.90 -12.54
CA ILE A 93 -7.37 -2.71 -11.54
C ILE A 93 -7.98 -2.34 -10.20
N PRO A 94 -7.32 -2.62 -9.05
CA PRO A 94 -7.79 -2.17 -7.75
C PRO A 94 -7.52 -0.69 -7.52
N GLY A 95 -8.35 -0.06 -6.67
CA GLY A 95 -8.08 1.23 -6.06
C GLY A 95 -7.57 1.11 -4.62
N ASN A 96 -7.51 2.22 -3.89
CA ASN A 96 -7.04 2.22 -2.50
C ASN A 96 -8.04 1.56 -1.54
N HIS A 97 -9.33 1.61 -1.82
CA HIS A 97 -10.34 0.90 -1.05
C HIS A 97 -10.24 -0.62 -1.20
N ASP A 98 -9.84 -1.10 -2.37
CA ASP A 98 -9.70 -2.53 -2.66
C ASP A 98 -8.40 -3.13 -2.13
N SER A 99 -7.39 -2.32 -1.85
CA SER A 99 -6.04 -2.74 -1.42
C SER A 99 -5.70 -2.26 -0.01
N GLY A 100 -5.60 -0.96 0.24
CA GLY A 100 -5.12 -0.40 1.50
C GLY A 100 -6.02 -0.69 2.69
N TRP A 101 -7.33 -0.72 2.48
CA TRP A 101 -8.35 -0.97 3.51
C TRP A 101 -8.89 -2.39 3.50
N SER A 102 -8.48 -3.18 2.53
CA SER A 102 -8.91 -4.55 2.35
C SER A 102 -8.55 -5.44 3.55
N GLU A 103 -9.47 -6.32 3.92
CA GLU A 103 -9.25 -7.34 4.96
C GLU A 103 -8.04 -8.23 4.69
N SER A 104 -7.69 -8.40 3.42
CA SER A 104 -6.59 -9.24 2.97
C SER A 104 -5.36 -8.45 2.49
N GLY A 105 -5.38 -7.11 2.59
CA GLY A 105 -4.31 -6.27 2.05
C GLY A 105 -4.20 -6.32 0.52
N GLY A 106 -5.33 -6.45 -0.19
CA GLY A 106 -5.40 -6.55 -1.66
C GLY A 106 -5.23 -7.98 -2.20
N VAL A 107 -4.90 -8.97 -1.37
CA VAL A 107 -4.71 -10.37 -1.80
C VAL A 107 -5.99 -10.97 -2.39
N SER A 108 -7.15 -10.70 -1.77
CA SER A 108 -8.44 -11.22 -2.24
C SER A 108 -8.83 -10.66 -3.60
N PHE A 109 -8.49 -9.39 -3.88
CA PHE A 109 -8.71 -8.82 -5.21
C PHE A 109 -8.00 -9.64 -6.30
N GLY A 110 -6.69 -9.86 -6.14
CA GLY A 110 -5.91 -10.66 -7.07
C GLY A 110 -6.42 -12.11 -7.22
N LYS A 111 -6.88 -12.74 -6.13
CA LYS A 111 -7.47 -14.09 -6.17
C LYS A 111 -8.80 -14.15 -6.91
N ILE A 112 -9.67 -13.15 -6.74
CA ILE A 112 -11.04 -13.13 -7.26
C ILE A 112 -11.07 -12.64 -8.71
N PHE A 113 -10.33 -11.57 -9.04
CA PHE A 113 -10.26 -11.02 -10.41
C PHE A 113 -9.13 -11.62 -11.26
N GLY A 114 -8.22 -12.39 -10.66
CA GLY A 114 -7.12 -13.07 -11.34
C GLY A 114 -5.81 -12.28 -11.39
N ASN A 115 -5.86 -10.96 -11.38
CA ASN A 115 -4.68 -10.09 -11.35
C ASN A 115 -5.05 -8.69 -10.84
N ASP A 116 -4.04 -7.90 -10.48
CA ASP A 116 -4.11 -6.46 -10.16
C ASP A 116 -3.50 -5.58 -11.28
N LYS A 117 -3.21 -6.19 -12.43
CA LYS A 117 -2.60 -5.59 -13.62
C LYS A 117 -3.22 -6.20 -14.87
N PHE A 118 -3.26 -5.46 -15.98
CA PHE A 118 -3.64 -5.99 -17.27
C PHE A 118 -2.83 -5.40 -18.42
N LEU A 119 -2.65 -6.18 -19.46
CA LEU A 119 -2.18 -5.77 -20.78
C LEU A 119 -3.02 -6.49 -21.82
N PHE A 120 -3.59 -5.73 -22.75
CA PHE A 120 -4.23 -6.27 -23.95
C PHE A 120 -4.03 -5.31 -25.12
N GLU A 121 -4.27 -5.82 -26.31
CA GLU A 121 -4.21 -5.04 -27.54
C GLU A 121 -5.60 -5.04 -28.19
N HIS A 122 -6.04 -3.85 -28.62
CA HIS A 122 -7.26 -3.70 -29.37
C HIS A 122 -7.07 -2.69 -30.50
N ASN A 123 -7.39 -3.10 -31.73
CA ASN A 123 -7.30 -2.28 -32.94
C ASN A 123 -5.98 -1.51 -33.10
N GLY A 124 -4.84 -2.14 -32.72
CA GLY A 124 -3.51 -1.56 -32.85
C GLY A 124 -3.06 -0.64 -31.72
N ILE A 125 -3.87 -0.47 -30.69
CA ILE A 125 -3.54 0.26 -29.46
C ILE A 125 -3.28 -0.74 -28.34
N SER A 126 -2.21 -0.53 -27.57
CA SER A 126 -1.91 -1.31 -26.36
C SER A 126 -2.53 -0.62 -25.14
N PHE A 127 -3.23 -1.39 -24.32
CA PHE A 127 -3.91 -0.96 -23.11
C PHE A 127 -3.21 -1.57 -21.91
N LEU A 128 -2.56 -0.75 -21.08
CA LEU A 128 -1.87 -1.17 -19.86
C LEU A 128 -2.54 -0.59 -18.64
N GLY A 129 -2.78 -1.40 -17.61
CA GLY A 129 -3.27 -0.92 -16.32
C GLY A 129 -2.58 -1.63 -15.16
N CYS A 130 -2.35 -0.94 -14.05
CA CYS A 130 -1.80 -1.54 -12.84
C CYS A 130 -2.35 -0.90 -11.56
N ALA A 131 -2.25 -1.66 -10.45
CA ALA A 131 -2.54 -1.16 -9.11
C ALA A 131 -1.70 0.07 -8.76
N SER A 132 -2.25 0.93 -7.92
CA SER A 132 -1.56 2.07 -7.32
C SER A 132 -1.65 2.09 -5.80
N GLY A 133 -1.82 0.90 -5.17
CA GLY A 133 -1.82 0.71 -3.73
C GLY A 133 -2.58 1.77 -2.94
N PRO A 134 -2.17 2.07 -1.70
CA PRO A 134 -1.21 1.31 -0.89
C PRO A 134 -1.77 -0.03 -0.41
N TYR A 135 -0.89 -0.90 0.12
CA TYR A 135 -1.31 -2.16 0.72
C TYR A 135 -1.32 -2.08 2.25
N VAL A 136 -2.32 -2.73 2.89
CA VAL A 136 -2.40 -2.99 4.34
C VAL A 136 -2.55 -1.76 5.24
N ARG A 137 -2.27 -0.56 4.75
CA ARG A 137 -2.30 0.68 5.54
C ARG A 137 -2.86 1.83 4.73
N MET A 138 -3.54 2.75 5.43
CA MET A 138 -3.97 4.02 4.82
C MET A 138 -2.75 4.93 4.70
N SER A 139 -2.35 5.23 3.46
CA SER A 139 -1.29 6.18 3.14
C SER A 139 -1.56 6.81 1.78
N ASP A 140 -0.67 7.66 1.30
CA ASP A 140 -0.70 8.16 -0.06
C ASP A 140 -0.65 7.00 -1.07
N GLY A 141 -1.14 7.19 -2.28
CA GLY A 141 -1.04 6.20 -3.35
C GLY A 141 0.42 5.86 -3.65
N HIS A 142 0.65 4.63 -4.08
CA HIS A 142 1.98 4.13 -4.43
C HIS A 142 1.86 3.02 -5.46
N ILE A 143 2.48 3.16 -6.63
CA ILE A 143 2.57 2.07 -7.61
C ILE A 143 3.49 1.00 -7.02
N PRO A 144 2.99 -0.22 -6.78
CA PRO A 144 3.80 -1.28 -6.16
C PRO A 144 5.08 -1.58 -6.95
N ARG A 145 6.15 -1.95 -6.26
CA ARG A 145 7.44 -2.23 -6.89
C ARG A 145 7.35 -3.31 -7.97
N ASP A 146 6.61 -4.37 -7.72
CA ASP A 146 6.37 -5.44 -8.70
C ASP A 146 5.56 -4.94 -9.91
N ALA A 147 4.65 -3.97 -9.74
CA ALA A 147 3.95 -3.33 -10.84
C ALA A 147 4.90 -2.44 -11.67
N VAL A 148 5.82 -1.70 -11.03
CA VAL A 148 6.86 -0.93 -11.73
C VAL A 148 7.75 -1.86 -12.56
N VAL A 149 8.21 -2.98 -11.99
CA VAL A 149 9.01 -4.00 -12.70
C VAL A 149 8.21 -4.60 -13.87
N TRP A 150 6.92 -4.85 -13.67
CA TRP A 150 6.04 -5.37 -14.71
C TRP A 150 5.84 -4.35 -15.84
N ILE A 151 5.60 -3.07 -15.53
CA ILE A 151 5.52 -2.01 -16.55
C ILE A 151 6.78 -1.97 -17.41
N ASP A 152 7.96 -2.01 -16.78
CA ASP A 152 9.24 -2.07 -17.51
C ASP A 152 9.29 -3.26 -18.46
N SER A 153 8.93 -4.45 -17.98
CA SER A 153 8.95 -5.69 -18.76
C SER A 153 7.96 -5.64 -19.95
N GLU A 154 6.77 -5.08 -19.74
CA GLU A 154 5.76 -5.05 -20.81
C GLU A 154 6.06 -3.94 -21.84
N LEU A 155 6.45 -2.75 -21.39
CA LEU A 155 6.81 -1.67 -22.31
C LEU A 155 8.02 -2.01 -23.18
N GLN A 156 9.02 -2.76 -22.66
CA GLN A 156 10.15 -3.24 -23.48
C GLN A 156 9.74 -4.15 -24.64
N LYS A 157 8.59 -4.81 -24.57
CA LYS A 157 8.04 -5.67 -25.64
C LYS A 157 7.26 -4.89 -26.68
N ILE A 158 6.86 -3.66 -26.37
CA ILE A 158 6.05 -2.79 -27.23
C ILE A 158 6.97 -1.84 -27.99
N ASP A 159 6.84 -1.78 -29.33
CA ASP A 159 7.55 -0.79 -30.13
C ASP A 159 7.24 0.62 -29.57
N PRO A 160 8.24 1.46 -29.27
CA PRO A 160 8.03 2.80 -28.76
C PRO A 160 7.11 3.70 -29.59
N LYS A 161 6.96 3.42 -30.88
CA LYS A 161 6.06 4.13 -31.80
C LYS A 161 4.62 3.62 -31.73
N LYS A 162 4.40 2.42 -31.17
CA LYS A 162 3.06 1.85 -31.04
C LYS A 162 2.28 2.62 -30.00
N PRO A 163 1.00 2.98 -30.28
CA PRO A 163 0.19 3.75 -29.34
C PRO A 163 -0.13 2.95 -28.08
N VAL A 164 -0.01 3.63 -26.93
CA VAL A 164 -0.29 3.08 -25.61
C VAL A 164 -1.32 3.96 -24.89
N ILE A 165 -2.29 3.36 -24.23
CA ILE A 165 -3.16 4.00 -23.23
C ILE A 165 -2.87 3.33 -21.88
N PHE A 166 -2.57 4.15 -20.89
CA PHE A 166 -2.24 3.67 -19.54
C PHE A 166 -3.38 3.92 -18.57
N PHE A 167 -3.59 2.99 -17.62
CA PHE A 167 -4.64 3.07 -16.62
C PHE A 167 -4.04 2.92 -15.22
N ASN A 168 -4.48 3.81 -14.34
CA ASN A 168 -4.12 3.82 -12.94
C ASN A 168 -5.33 4.27 -12.12
N HIS A 169 -5.42 3.93 -10.83
CA HIS A 169 -6.51 4.45 -10.02
C HIS A 169 -6.23 5.90 -9.59
N TYR A 170 -5.08 6.15 -8.97
CA TYR A 170 -4.67 7.52 -8.64
C TYR A 170 -4.25 8.32 -9.89
N PRO A 171 -4.50 9.64 -9.94
CA PRO A 171 -3.84 10.49 -10.92
C PRO A 171 -2.31 10.46 -10.75
N LEU A 172 -1.57 10.61 -11.85
CA LEU A 172 -0.09 10.60 -11.82
C LEU A 172 0.45 11.99 -11.37
N ASP A 173 0.09 12.40 -10.18
CA ASP A 173 0.49 13.65 -9.54
C ASP A 173 0.93 13.41 -8.07
N ASN A 174 0.97 14.46 -7.25
CA ASN A 174 1.44 14.38 -5.86
C ASN A 174 0.53 13.60 -4.90
N ALA A 175 -0.63 13.12 -5.33
CA ALA A 175 -1.45 12.16 -4.59
C ALA A 175 -0.88 10.74 -4.66
N LEU A 176 0.07 10.51 -5.56
CA LEU A 176 0.79 9.26 -5.77
C LEU A 176 2.28 9.51 -5.50
N ASP A 177 2.85 8.95 -4.46
CA ASP A 177 4.20 9.33 -3.99
C ASP A 177 5.32 8.98 -4.99
N ASN A 178 5.14 7.97 -5.84
CA ASN A 178 6.08 7.56 -6.88
C ASN A 178 5.54 7.76 -8.32
N TRP A 179 4.66 8.74 -8.53
CA TRP A 179 4.03 9.06 -9.83
C TRP A 179 5.04 9.15 -10.99
N TYR A 180 6.24 9.67 -10.74
CA TYR A 180 7.30 9.84 -11.74
C TYR A 180 7.82 8.50 -12.28
N GLU A 181 7.69 7.40 -11.54
CA GLU A 181 8.09 6.07 -12.01
C GLU A 181 7.28 5.66 -13.25
N ALA A 182 5.97 5.93 -13.25
CA ALA A 182 5.13 5.71 -14.43
C ALA A 182 5.42 6.74 -15.53
N ILE A 183 5.43 8.03 -15.21
CA ILE A 183 5.62 9.10 -16.21
C ILE A 183 6.94 8.95 -16.97
N ASN A 184 8.05 8.70 -16.28
CA ASN A 184 9.36 8.57 -16.93
C ASN A 184 9.40 7.41 -17.94
N ARG A 185 8.64 6.34 -17.72
CA ARG A 185 8.50 5.19 -18.62
C ARG A 185 7.56 5.48 -19.78
N LEU A 186 6.40 6.02 -19.47
CA LEU A 186 5.37 6.35 -20.45
C LEU A 186 5.84 7.40 -21.47
N LYS A 187 6.67 8.36 -21.06
CA LYS A 187 7.27 9.37 -21.97
C LYS A 187 8.24 8.77 -23.00
N GLN A 188 8.74 7.56 -22.78
CA GLN A 188 9.60 6.85 -23.74
C GLN A 188 8.79 6.16 -24.85
N HIS A 189 7.48 6.14 -24.76
CA HIS A 189 6.56 5.52 -25.71
C HIS A 189 5.56 6.53 -26.28
N ASN A 190 4.88 6.15 -27.36
CA ASN A 190 3.77 6.91 -27.92
C ASN A 190 2.53 6.76 -27.04
N THR A 191 2.58 7.31 -25.81
CA THR A 191 1.47 7.26 -24.85
C THR A 191 0.41 8.28 -25.24
N LEU A 192 -0.76 7.81 -25.63
CA LEU A 192 -1.88 8.64 -26.08
C LEU A 192 -2.58 9.34 -24.92
N ALA A 193 -2.77 8.64 -23.81
CA ALA A 193 -3.43 9.14 -22.61
C ALA A 193 -3.16 8.28 -21.38
N VAL A 194 -3.40 8.87 -20.20
CA VAL A 194 -3.54 8.16 -18.92
C VAL A 194 -4.96 8.36 -18.41
N LEU A 195 -5.68 7.27 -18.15
CA LEU A 195 -7.02 7.30 -17.58
C LEU A 195 -6.97 6.87 -16.11
N CYS A 196 -7.65 7.62 -15.23
CA CYS A 196 -7.65 7.38 -13.78
C CYS A 196 -9.03 7.63 -13.15
N GLY A 197 -9.18 7.24 -11.88
CA GLY A 197 -10.35 7.46 -11.04
C GLY A 197 -10.02 8.33 -9.82
N HIS A 198 -10.41 7.86 -8.63
CA HIS A 198 -10.11 8.40 -7.30
C HIS A 198 -10.78 9.74 -6.95
N GLY A 199 -10.83 10.68 -7.88
CA GLY A 199 -11.39 12.01 -7.62
C GLY A 199 -12.90 12.12 -7.80
N HIS A 200 -13.59 11.06 -8.19
CA HIS A 200 -15.05 10.92 -8.35
C HIS A 200 -15.71 11.88 -9.34
N ASN A 201 -14.93 12.69 -10.07
CA ASN A 201 -15.42 13.69 -11.01
C ASN A 201 -14.74 13.57 -12.36
N ASN A 202 -15.47 13.84 -13.44
CA ASN A 202 -14.89 13.98 -14.76
C ASN A 202 -13.94 15.21 -14.80
N HIS A 203 -12.67 14.97 -15.10
CA HIS A 203 -11.66 16.03 -15.17
C HIS A 203 -10.58 15.75 -16.21
N ALA A 204 -10.25 16.75 -17.04
CA ALA A 204 -9.13 16.66 -17.96
C ALA A 204 -7.84 17.10 -17.23
N LEU A 205 -6.79 16.29 -17.35
CA LEU A 205 -5.52 16.44 -16.65
C LEU A 205 -4.36 16.52 -17.65
N ASN A 206 -3.19 16.87 -17.14
CA ASN A 206 -1.94 16.84 -17.90
C ASN A 206 -0.80 16.35 -16.99
N PHE A 207 -0.16 15.26 -17.39
CA PHE A 207 0.93 14.63 -16.67
C PHE A 207 2.25 14.86 -17.40
N GLU A 208 2.86 16.02 -17.20
CA GLU A 208 4.10 16.45 -17.88
C GLU A 208 4.02 16.37 -19.43
N GLY A 209 2.89 16.75 -19.99
CA GLY A 209 2.63 16.69 -21.43
C GLY A 209 1.79 15.48 -21.87
N ILE A 210 1.73 14.41 -21.08
CA ILE A 210 0.84 13.27 -21.36
C ILE A 210 -0.60 13.69 -21.01
N PRO A 211 -1.56 13.59 -21.95
CA PRO A 211 -2.96 13.86 -21.65
C PRO A 211 -3.50 12.92 -20.58
N GLY A 212 -4.21 13.47 -19.60
CA GLY A 212 -4.85 12.72 -18.53
C GLY A 212 -6.38 12.89 -18.56
N VAL A 213 -7.09 11.85 -18.20
CA VAL A 213 -8.55 11.86 -18.07
C VAL A 213 -8.96 11.14 -16.81
N MET A 214 -9.54 11.86 -15.87
CA MET A 214 -10.17 11.31 -14.68
C MET A 214 -11.63 11.02 -14.97
N GLY A 215 -12.09 9.81 -14.65
CA GLY A 215 -13.47 9.41 -14.74
C GLY A 215 -14.27 9.78 -13.49
N ARG A 216 -15.56 10.04 -13.67
CA ARG A 216 -16.50 10.18 -12.56
C ARG A 216 -16.69 8.86 -11.83
N SER A 217 -17.11 8.93 -10.56
CA SER A 217 -17.59 7.75 -9.81
C SER A 217 -18.84 7.16 -10.47
N ASN A 218 -18.92 5.84 -10.47
CA ASN A 218 -20.14 5.11 -10.85
C ASN A 218 -21.23 5.29 -9.79
N LEU A 219 -20.85 5.40 -8.51
CA LEU A 219 -21.76 5.62 -7.39
C LEU A 219 -22.52 6.95 -7.54
N ARG A 220 -23.84 6.91 -7.36
CA ARG A 220 -24.72 8.11 -7.42
C ARG A 220 -24.42 9.13 -6.33
N ALA A 221 -23.90 8.72 -5.17
CA ALA A 221 -23.75 9.55 -3.98
C ALA A 221 -25.05 10.30 -3.65
N LYS A 222 -25.16 11.60 -3.97
CA LYS A 222 -26.34 12.43 -3.76
C LYS A 222 -27.21 12.65 -5.01
N ALA A 223 -26.80 12.08 -6.16
CA ALA A 223 -27.57 12.16 -7.39
C ALA A 223 -28.70 11.12 -7.42
N ALA A 224 -29.63 11.25 -8.39
CA ALA A 224 -30.73 10.29 -8.54
C ALA A 224 -30.25 8.92 -9.05
N THR A 225 -29.16 8.90 -9.85
CA THR A 225 -28.58 7.69 -10.43
C THR A 225 -27.07 7.84 -10.52
N GLY A 226 -26.38 6.70 -10.54
CA GLY A 226 -24.97 6.62 -10.90
C GLY A 226 -24.70 6.95 -12.37
N GLY A 227 -23.48 6.71 -12.82
CA GLY A 227 -23.11 6.92 -14.22
C GLY A 227 -21.67 6.51 -14.50
N TYR A 228 -21.32 6.55 -15.80
CA TYR A 228 -19.98 6.18 -16.28
C TYR A 228 -19.64 7.00 -17.53
N ASN A 229 -18.47 6.78 -18.11
CA ASN A 229 -18.09 7.44 -19.36
C ASN A 229 -18.13 6.44 -20.53
N LEU A 230 -18.67 6.86 -21.68
CA LEU A 230 -18.44 6.25 -22.97
C LEU A 230 -17.22 6.92 -23.61
N VAL A 231 -16.33 6.12 -24.16
CA VAL A 231 -15.11 6.55 -24.82
C VAL A 231 -15.13 6.13 -26.27
N ASP A 232 -15.27 7.10 -27.17
CA ASP A 232 -15.22 6.89 -28.61
C ASP A 232 -13.80 7.08 -29.13
N ILE A 233 -13.14 6.02 -29.56
CA ILE A 233 -11.90 6.11 -30.32
C ILE A 233 -12.25 6.31 -31.80
N ARG A 234 -11.86 7.47 -32.33
CA ARG A 234 -12.01 7.81 -33.75
C ARG A 234 -10.64 7.79 -34.43
N THR A 235 -10.59 8.15 -35.70
CA THR A 235 -9.34 8.19 -36.47
C THR A 235 -8.36 9.26 -35.98
N ASP A 236 -8.85 10.35 -35.35
CA ASP A 236 -8.08 11.52 -34.93
C ASP A 236 -8.19 11.85 -33.45
N SER A 237 -9.08 11.19 -32.72
CA SER A 237 -9.42 11.61 -31.37
C SER A 237 -10.07 10.54 -30.51
N MET A 238 -9.86 10.65 -29.21
CA MET A 238 -10.56 9.94 -28.15
C MET A 238 -11.55 10.92 -27.52
N ILE A 239 -12.84 10.59 -27.55
CA ILE A 239 -13.93 11.49 -27.12
C ILE A 239 -14.62 10.88 -25.91
N PHE A 240 -14.78 11.67 -24.85
CA PHE A 240 -15.39 11.24 -23.60
C PHE A 240 -16.76 11.87 -23.41
N SER A 241 -17.76 11.03 -23.21
CA SER A 241 -19.15 11.44 -22.96
C SER A 241 -19.68 10.77 -21.71
N GLU A 242 -20.28 11.54 -20.81
CA GLU A 242 -20.90 10.97 -19.61
C GLU A 242 -22.19 10.27 -19.98
N ARG A 243 -22.38 9.06 -19.47
CA ARG A 243 -23.57 8.24 -19.63
C ARG A 243 -24.34 8.12 -18.33
N THR A 244 -25.62 8.45 -18.35
CA THR A 244 -26.59 8.10 -17.30
C THR A 244 -27.29 6.81 -17.73
N PRO A 245 -27.08 5.67 -17.01
CA PRO A 245 -27.55 4.35 -17.42
C PRO A 245 -29.06 4.32 -17.71
N GLY A 246 -29.44 3.75 -18.86
CA GLY A 246 -30.83 3.61 -19.29
C GLY A 246 -31.53 4.91 -19.68
N ILE A 247 -30.84 6.08 -19.60
CA ILE A 247 -31.47 7.39 -19.82
C ILE A 247 -30.85 8.12 -21.02
N THR A 248 -29.58 8.57 -20.89
CA THR A 248 -29.00 9.43 -21.93
C THR A 248 -27.48 9.46 -21.89
N THR A 249 -26.87 9.71 -23.05
CA THR A 249 -25.47 10.12 -23.18
C THR A 249 -25.43 11.63 -23.36
N LYS A 250 -24.70 12.32 -22.48
CA LYS A 250 -24.50 13.78 -22.58
C LYS A 250 -23.58 14.12 -23.74
N SER A 251 -23.58 15.38 -24.17
CA SER A 251 -22.58 15.88 -25.11
C SER A 251 -21.17 15.62 -24.59
N PRO A 252 -20.18 15.42 -25.47
CA PRO A 252 -18.80 15.22 -25.06
C PRO A 252 -18.31 16.36 -24.14
N TRP A 253 -17.68 15.97 -23.02
CA TRP A 253 -17.14 16.93 -22.07
C TRP A 253 -15.63 17.15 -22.25
N THR A 254 -14.92 16.18 -22.87
CA THR A 254 -13.52 16.36 -23.27
C THR A 254 -13.16 15.52 -24.49
N LYS A 255 -12.10 15.94 -25.15
CA LYS A 255 -11.54 15.27 -26.33
C LYS A 255 -10.02 15.27 -26.22
N VAL A 256 -9.40 14.12 -26.39
CA VAL A 256 -7.94 13.92 -26.48
C VAL A 256 -7.58 13.65 -27.94
N PRO A 257 -6.70 14.46 -28.57
CA PRO A 257 -6.20 14.18 -29.91
C PRO A 257 -5.40 12.86 -29.95
N LEU A 258 -5.66 12.04 -30.92
CA LEU A 258 -4.88 10.82 -31.19
C LEU A 258 -3.76 11.15 -32.20
N VAL A 259 -2.67 11.65 -31.70
CA VAL A 259 -1.48 11.97 -32.47
C VAL A 259 -0.28 11.16 -32.00
N ASN A 260 0.69 10.94 -32.86
CA ASN A 260 1.94 10.29 -32.45
C ASN A 260 2.73 11.25 -31.57
N HIS A 261 2.91 10.90 -30.32
CA HIS A 261 3.65 11.69 -29.35
C HIS A 261 5.15 11.32 -29.34
N GLN A 262 5.98 12.36 -29.27
CA GLN A 262 7.38 12.29 -28.88
C GLN A 262 7.55 13.25 -27.71
N TYR A 263 7.53 12.70 -26.50
CA TYR A 263 7.57 13.51 -25.29
C TYR A 263 8.97 14.07 -25.04
N ASP A 264 9.02 15.32 -24.59
CA ASP A 264 10.22 15.90 -24.01
C ASP A 264 10.62 15.11 -22.75
N GLN A 265 11.87 14.65 -22.73
CA GLN A 265 12.41 13.86 -21.63
C GLN A 265 12.82 14.72 -20.43
N HIS A 266 12.81 16.06 -20.54
CA HIS A 266 13.06 16.93 -19.41
C HIS A 266 11.94 16.80 -18.37
N ASN A 267 12.34 16.83 -17.09
CA ASN A 267 11.39 16.82 -15.98
C ASN A 267 10.72 18.18 -15.85
N VAL A 268 9.39 18.21 -15.88
CA VAL A 268 8.61 19.43 -15.60
C VAL A 268 8.58 19.69 -14.09
N TYR A 269 8.39 18.63 -13.30
CA TYR A 269 8.41 18.71 -11.85
C TYR A 269 9.70 18.14 -11.30
N GLU A 270 10.16 18.67 -10.17
CA GLU A 270 11.37 18.23 -9.50
C GLU A 270 11.23 16.74 -9.09
N ARG A 271 12.25 15.95 -9.42
CA ARG A 271 12.35 14.55 -8.97
C ARG A 271 12.91 14.48 -7.56
N PRO A 272 12.52 13.47 -6.76
CA PRO A 272 13.03 13.31 -5.41
C PRO A 272 14.56 13.30 -5.36
N SER A 273 15.13 14.12 -4.47
CA SER A 273 16.57 14.34 -4.35
C SER A 273 17.15 13.62 -3.14
N TYR A 274 18.38 13.13 -3.26
CA TYR A 274 19.18 12.55 -2.17
C TYR A 274 20.15 13.54 -1.53
N LYS A 275 20.11 14.83 -1.89
CA LYS A 275 21.02 15.88 -1.39
C LYS A 275 21.04 16.03 0.13
N VAL A 276 19.97 15.61 0.83
CA VAL A 276 19.95 15.62 2.30
C VAL A 276 21.10 14.79 2.89
N ASN A 277 21.56 13.77 2.19
CA ASN A 277 22.65 12.90 2.65
C ASN A 277 24.00 13.65 2.68
N ASP A 278 24.18 14.67 1.84
CA ASP A 278 25.41 15.48 1.80
C ASP A 278 25.61 16.28 3.09
N SER A 279 24.51 16.54 3.84
CA SER A 279 24.56 17.22 5.14
C SER A 279 25.01 16.30 6.28
N PHE A 280 25.05 14.99 6.06
CA PHE A 280 25.41 13.99 7.08
C PHE A 280 26.36 12.93 6.49
N PRO A 281 27.59 13.34 6.09
CA PRO A 281 28.51 12.47 5.34
C PRO A 281 29.02 11.26 6.13
N ASP A 282 28.94 11.31 7.47
CA ASP A 282 29.33 10.19 8.34
C ASP A 282 28.27 9.08 8.37
N VAL A 283 27.05 9.35 7.89
CA VAL A 283 25.97 8.36 7.78
C VAL A 283 25.95 7.77 6.38
N HIS A 284 26.11 6.47 6.25
CA HIS A 284 26.15 5.81 4.97
C HIS A 284 25.47 4.45 5.01
N ALA A 285 25.00 4.00 3.84
CA ALA A 285 24.54 2.62 3.68
C ALA A 285 25.74 1.69 3.68
N LYS A 286 25.86 0.83 4.69
CA LYS A 286 26.85 -0.26 4.71
C LYS A 286 26.57 -1.24 3.58
N TRP A 287 25.30 -1.54 3.37
CA TRP A 287 24.78 -2.27 2.24
C TRP A 287 23.30 -1.94 2.03
N THR A 288 22.85 -2.10 0.79
CA THR A 288 21.44 -2.05 0.39
C THR A 288 21.11 -3.29 -0.43
N PHE A 289 20.08 -4.00 -0.06
CA PHE A 289 19.46 -5.05 -0.85
C PHE A 289 18.22 -4.49 -1.54
N SER A 290 18.05 -4.77 -2.84
CA SER A 290 16.87 -4.37 -3.62
C SER A 290 16.05 -5.61 -3.96
N SER A 291 14.82 -5.65 -3.50
CA SER A 291 13.81 -6.64 -3.88
C SER A 291 13.11 -6.20 -5.18
N ASP A 292 12.57 -7.15 -5.90
CA ASP A 292 11.64 -6.95 -7.02
C ASP A 292 10.19 -6.67 -6.58
N ALA A 293 9.96 -6.65 -5.28
CA ALA A 293 8.65 -6.48 -4.64
C ALA A 293 8.76 -5.59 -3.39
N ASN A 294 7.64 -5.06 -2.93
CA ASN A 294 7.55 -4.22 -1.74
C ASN A 294 8.01 -4.99 -0.49
N VAL A 295 8.73 -4.33 0.42
CA VAL A 295 9.09 -4.88 1.74
C VAL A 295 8.39 -4.08 2.83
N ILE A 296 7.13 -4.43 3.13
CA ILE A 296 6.33 -3.85 4.21
C ILE A 296 6.70 -4.45 5.56
N SER A 297 7.10 -5.72 5.56
CA SER A 297 7.58 -6.47 6.72
C SER A 297 8.74 -5.76 7.41
N THR A 298 8.68 -5.64 8.73
CA THR A 298 9.83 -5.17 9.54
C THR A 298 10.90 -6.25 9.55
N PRO A 299 12.12 -5.99 9.07
CA PRO A 299 13.19 -6.97 9.13
C PRO A 299 13.56 -7.33 10.58
N VAL A 300 13.60 -8.63 10.90
CA VAL A 300 14.08 -9.14 12.19
C VAL A 300 15.54 -9.56 12.12
N ILE A 301 16.26 -9.43 13.22
CA ILE A 301 17.66 -9.86 13.32
C ILE A 301 17.71 -11.20 14.05
N PHE A 302 18.11 -12.24 13.34
CA PHE A 302 18.43 -13.53 13.92
C PHE A 302 19.91 -13.58 14.31
N ARG A 303 20.22 -13.69 15.61
CA ARG A 303 21.58 -13.72 16.15
C ARG A 303 22.03 -15.17 16.38
N ALA A 304 22.34 -15.88 15.29
CA ALA A 304 23.09 -17.14 15.42
C ALA A 304 24.53 -16.85 15.84
N ALA A 305 25.15 -17.76 16.60
CA ALA A 305 26.44 -17.55 17.24
C ALA A 305 27.59 -17.08 16.33
N SER A 306 27.55 -17.39 15.03
CA SER A 306 28.65 -17.06 14.09
C SER A 306 28.21 -16.22 12.87
N LYS A 307 26.93 -16.17 12.51
CA LYS A 307 26.46 -15.52 11.27
C LYS A 307 25.07 -14.90 11.48
N PRO A 308 24.98 -13.68 12.03
CA PRO A 308 23.70 -13.02 12.22
C PRO A 308 23.04 -12.73 10.86
N LEU A 309 21.73 -12.95 10.78
CA LEU A 309 20.91 -12.78 9.59
C LEU A 309 19.88 -11.66 9.80
N VAL A 310 19.51 -11.00 8.70
CA VAL A 310 18.38 -10.08 8.59
C VAL A 310 17.31 -10.78 7.78
N ILE A 311 16.13 -11.02 8.36
CA ILE A 311 15.06 -11.84 7.75
C ILE A 311 13.80 -10.98 7.61
N PHE A 312 13.16 -11.01 6.43
CA PHE A 312 11.95 -10.26 6.11
C PHE A 312 11.14 -10.96 5.02
N GLY A 313 9.86 -10.57 4.90
CA GLY A 313 8.98 -11.00 3.82
C GLY A 313 8.73 -9.89 2.80
N ASN A 314 8.27 -10.23 1.59
CA ASN A 314 7.90 -9.27 0.56
C ASN A 314 6.51 -9.53 -0.04
N SER A 315 5.99 -8.59 -0.84
CA SER A 315 4.65 -8.65 -1.43
C SER A 315 4.47 -9.73 -2.51
N LEU A 316 5.53 -10.38 -2.98
CA LEU A 316 5.46 -11.57 -3.84
C LEU A 316 5.53 -12.88 -3.06
N GLY A 317 5.42 -12.84 -1.72
CA GLY A 317 5.39 -14.04 -0.88
C GLY A 317 6.75 -14.65 -0.60
N ARG A 318 7.85 -13.96 -0.87
CA ARG A 318 9.18 -14.47 -0.59
C ARG A 318 9.67 -14.00 0.77
N ILE A 319 10.19 -14.93 1.55
CA ILE A 319 10.94 -14.68 2.79
C ILE A 319 12.41 -14.76 2.41
N ASP A 320 13.13 -13.67 2.58
CA ASP A 320 14.57 -13.58 2.31
C ASP A 320 15.34 -13.42 3.61
N ALA A 321 16.48 -14.12 3.74
CA ALA A 321 17.45 -13.92 4.80
C ALA A 321 18.79 -13.45 4.23
N LEU A 322 19.27 -12.34 4.74
CA LEU A 322 20.53 -11.72 4.31
C LEU A 322 21.56 -11.81 5.44
N SER A 323 22.83 -11.92 5.07
CA SER A 323 23.92 -11.73 6.02
C SER A 323 23.88 -10.30 6.59
N LEU A 324 23.81 -10.13 7.90
CA LEU A 324 23.85 -8.83 8.55
C LEU A 324 25.14 -8.05 8.20
N ALA A 325 26.25 -8.77 8.04
CA ALA A 325 27.53 -8.16 7.73
C ALA A 325 27.63 -7.58 6.33
N SER A 326 27.01 -8.21 5.32
CA SER A 326 27.25 -7.92 3.90
C SER A 326 26.01 -7.67 3.05
N GLY A 327 24.79 -7.87 3.57
CA GLY A 327 23.55 -7.80 2.80
C GLY A 327 23.38 -8.91 1.76
N LYS A 328 24.31 -9.87 1.67
CA LYS A 328 24.20 -10.99 0.73
C LYS A 328 23.18 -11.99 1.16
N LYS A 329 22.31 -12.42 0.23
CA LYS A 329 21.28 -13.44 0.47
C LYS A 329 21.93 -14.76 0.89
N GLN A 330 21.41 -15.36 1.95
CA GLN A 330 21.86 -16.64 2.49
C GLN A 330 20.86 -17.76 2.18
N TRP A 331 19.58 -17.50 2.36
CA TRP A 331 18.50 -18.41 2.00
C TRP A 331 17.24 -17.63 1.62
N SER A 332 16.31 -18.33 1.01
CA SER A 332 15.02 -17.81 0.59
C SER A 332 13.96 -18.89 0.69
N TYR A 333 12.75 -18.53 1.07
CA TYR A 333 11.59 -19.42 1.10
C TYR A 333 10.41 -18.77 0.42
N GLN A 334 9.70 -19.50 -0.45
CA GLN A 334 8.53 -18.99 -1.18
C GLN A 334 7.25 -19.51 -0.54
N THR A 335 6.34 -18.59 -0.15
CA THR A 335 4.96 -18.87 0.26
C THR A 335 4.01 -18.72 -0.92
N GLY A 336 2.74 -19.06 -0.72
CA GLY A 336 1.75 -19.03 -1.79
C GLY A 336 1.23 -17.63 -2.15
N ASN A 337 1.48 -16.60 -1.32
CA ASN A 337 1.03 -15.21 -1.60
C ASN A 337 1.81 -14.20 -0.75
N ALA A 338 1.50 -12.89 -0.92
CA ALA A 338 2.13 -11.75 -0.29
C ALA A 338 2.38 -11.92 1.22
N ILE A 339 3.53 -11.42 1.69
CA ILE A 339 3.88 -11.35 3.10
C ILE A 339 3.93 -9.89 3.52
N TYR A 340 2.95 -9.49 4.34
CA TYR A 340 2.89 -8.19 5.00
C TYR A 340 3.19 -8.27 6.50
N SER A 341 3.07 -9.47 7.06
CA SER A 341 3.46 -9.80 8.44
C SER A 341 4.95 -9.55 8.66
N SER A 342 5.30 -8.99 9.81
CA SER A 342 6.70 -8.91 10.26
C SER A 342 7.05 -10.19 11.02
N PRO A 343 8.20 -10.84 10.73
CA PRO A 343 8.56 -12.08 11.39
C PRO A 343 8.94 -11.90 12.86
N ALA A 344 8.70 -12.92 13.67
CA ALA A 344 9.27 -13.05 15.01
C ALA A 344 10.21 -14.26 15.08
N VAL A 345 11.27 -14.16 15.89
CA VAL A 345 12.27 -15.22 16.04
C VAL A 345 12.49 -15.56 17.50
N SER A 346 12.42 -16.83 17.82
CA SER A 346 12.84 -17.42 19.12
C SER A 346 13.34 -18.85 18.91
N ASP A 347 14.31 -19.31 19.70
CA ASP A 347 14.83 -20.70 19.70
C ASP A 347 15.14 -21.24 18.29
N ASN A 348 15.82 -20.45 17.47
CA ASN A 348 16.13 -20.78 16.07
C ASN A 348 14.90 -21.01 15.16
N LYS A 349 13.71 -20.59 15.60
CA LYS A 349 12.47 -20.64 14.83
C LYS A 349 12.02 -19.25 14.43
N LEU A 350 11.70 -19.09 13.15
CA LEU A 350 11.10 -17.90 12.58
C LEU A 350 9.61 -18.17 12.37
N VAL A 351 8.74 -17.33 12.89
CA VAL A 351 7.30 -17.41 12.64
C VAL A 351 6.84 -16.18 11.86
N ILE A 352 5.98 -16.37 10.85
CA ILE A 352 5.47 -15.31 9.98
C ILE A 352 4.11 -15.69 9.39
N GLY A 353 3.22 -14.70 9.22
CA GLY A 353 1.95 -14.85 8.52
C GLY A 353 2.08 -14.59 7.02
N SER A 354 1.21 -15.19 6.22
CA SER A 354 1.15 -15.00 4.77
C SER A 354 -0.27 -14.75 4.27
N GLY A 355 -0.39 -13.98 3.18
CA GLY A 355 -1.64 -13.73 2.47
C GLY A 355 -2.28 -14.98 1.85
N ASP A 356 -1.56 -16.11 1.78
CA ASP A 356 -2.12 -17.38 1.33
C ASP A 356 -2.99 -18.08 2.39
N GLY A 357 -3.09 -17.49 3.59
CA GLY A 357 -3.87 -18.02 4.69
C GLY A 357 -3.10 -19.01 5.57
N ASN A 358 -1.78 -18.96 5.57
CA ASN A 358 -0.96 -19.81 6.42
C ASN A 358 -0.08 -19.00 7.38
N ILE A 359 0.17 -19.57 8.54
CA ILE A 359 1.23 -19.19 9.46
C ILE A 359 2.37 -20.19 9.26
N TYR A 360 3.54 -19.68 8.92
CA TYR A 360 4.73 -20.49 8.68
C TYR A 360 5.69 -20.42 9.86
N CYS A 361 6.26 -21.55 10.24
CA CYS A 361 7.43 -21.63 11.09
C CYS A 361 8.58 -22.26 10.32
N LEU A 362 9.65 -21.49 10.16
CA LEU A 362 10.86 -21.92 9.47
C LEU A 362 12.03 -22.00 10.46
N ASN A 363 13.03 -22.82 10.14
CA ASN A 363 14.34 -22.73 10.78
C ASN A 363 14.98 -21.39 10.38
N ALA A 364 15.25 -20.52 11.34
CA ALA A 364 15.78 -19.18 11.07
C ALA A 364 17.19 -19.19 10.43
N GLY A 365 17.96 -20.24 10.64
CA GLY A 365 19.34 -20.35 10.12
C GLY A 365 19.42 -20.78 8.65
N ASP A 366 18.50 -21.63 8.16
CA ASP A 366 18.56 -22.22 6.82
C ASP A 366 17.25 -22.14 6.02
N GLY A 367 16.19 -21.57 6.59
CA GLY A 367 14.90 -21.35 5.92
C GLY A 367 14.04 -22.60 5.72
N LYS A 368 14.41 -23.76 6.28
CA LYS A 368 13.62 -24.98 6.13
C LYS A 368 12.33 -24.91 6.91
N LEU A 369 11.23 -25.37 6.29
CA LEU A 369 9.92 -25.46 6.94
C LEU A 369 9.98 -26.44 8.13
N ILE A 370 9.51 -25.97 9.30
CA ILE A 370 9.34 -26.79 10.50
C ILE A 370 7.88 -27.21 10.62
N TRP A 371 6.97 -26.25 10.58
CA TRP A 371 5.52 -26.48 10.55
C TRP A 371 4.79 -25.35 9.84
N GLN A 372 3.56 -25.63 9.45
CA GLN A 372 2.64 -24.70 8.81
C GLN A 372 1.26 -24.88 9.44
N PHE A 373 0.60 -23.77 9.78
CA PHE A 373 -0.77 -23.76 10.30
C PHE A 373 -1.67 -23.03 9.30
N LYS A 374 -2.74 -23.71 8.85
CA LYS A 374 -3.70 -23.13 7.90
C LYS A 374 -4.82 -22.41 8.64
N THR A 375 -5.09 -21.17 8.24
CA THR A 375 -6.21 -20.34 8.71
C THR A 375 -7.31 -20.23 7.66
N GLY A 376 -8.43 -19.56 8.01
CA GLY A 376 -9.56 -19.36 7.09
C GLY A 376 -9.35 -18.26 6.04
N ALA A 377 -8.42 -17.31 6.27
CA ALA A 377 -8.15 -16.18 5.38
C ALA A 377 -6.68 -15.74 5.50
N ALA A 378 -6.31 -14.63 4.85
CA ALA A 378 -4.97 -14.06 4.91
C ALA A 378 -4.50 -13.82 6.36
N VAL A 379 -3.20 -13.95 6.62
CA VAL A 379 -2.59 -13.65 7.91
C VAL A 379 -1.66 -12.45 7.74
N LEU A 380 -2.17 -11.27 8.01
CA LEU A 380 -1.44 -10.01 7.92
C LEU A 380 -0.82 -9.61 9.26
N GLY A 381 -1.39 -10.11 10.37
CA GLY A 381 -0.93 -9.87 11.73
C GLY A 381 0.52 -10.33 11.94
N CYS A 382 1.25 -9.58 12.76
CA CYS A 382 2.61 -9.93 13.14
C CYS A 382 2.57 -10.87 14.37
N PRO A 383 3.33 -11.97 14.40
CA PRO A 383 3.39 -12.85 15.55
C PRO A 383 4.15 -12.21 16.72
N LEU A 384 3.71 -12.51 17.93
CA LEU A 384 4.47 -12.37 19.17
C LEU A 384 4.84 -13.76 19.68
N ILE A 385 6.12 -13.97 20.00
CA ILE A 385 6.58 -15.24 20.59
C ILE A 385 6.96 -14.99 22.04
N ASP A 386 6.35 -15.75 22.96
CA ASP A 386 6.66 -15.73 24.38
C ASP A 386 6.54 -17.12 25.00
N HIS A 387 7.55 -17.54 25.78
CA HIS A 387 7.58 -18.81 26.52
C HIS A 387 7.08 -20.02 25.71
N GLY A 388 7.55 -20.18 24.46
CA GLY A 388 7.20 -21.29 23.58
C GLY A 388 5.80 -21.23 22.98
N ARG A 389 5.11 -20.09 23.07
CA ARG A 389 3.84 -19.81 22.43
C ARG A 389 3.96 -18.73 21.38
N VAL A 390 3.16 -18.84 20.33
CA VAL A 390 3.00 -17.86 19.27
C VAL A 390 1.61 -17.25 19.38
N TYR A 391 1.52 -15.95 19.53
CA TYR A 391 0.26 -15.21 19.56
C TYR A 391 0.13 -14.41 18.26
N ILE A 392 -0.96 -14.61 17.52
CA ILE A 392 -1.15 -14.01 16.21
C ILE A 392 -2.63 -13.89 15.83
N GLY A 393 -3.02 -12.78 15.22
CA GLY A 393 -4.33 -12.61 14.64
C GLY A 393 -4.32 -12.71 13.12
N GLY A 394 -5.46 -13.01 12.52
CA GLY A 394 -5.65 -13.15 11.08
C GLY A 394 -6.84 -12.37 10.54
N SER A 395 -6.97 -12.39 9.21
CA SER A 395 -8.12 -11.81 8.50
C SER A 395 -9.35 -12.73 8.50
N ASP A 396 -9.24 -13.93 9.07
CA ASP A 396 -10.36 -14.81 9.35
C ASP A 396 -11.08 -14.45 10.67
N HIS A 397 -10.80 -13.26 11.21
CA HIS A 397 -11.38 -12.71 12.42
C HIS A 397 -11.12 -13.55 13.68
N HIS A 398 -10.00 -14.30 13.68
CA HIS A 398 -9.57 -15.05 14.85
C HIS A 398 -8.23 -14.53 15.37
N PHE A 399 -8.09 -14.54 16.69
CA PHE A 399 -6.81 -14.38 17.37
C PHE A 399 -6.43 -15.71 18.04
N ARG A 400 -5.18 -16.17 17.88
CA ARG A 400 -4.76 -17.53 18.26
C ARG A 400 -3.51 -17.54 19.11
N ALA A 401 -3.40 -18.57 19.94
CA ALA A 401 -2.12 -19.02 20.50
C ALA A 401 -1.78 -20.41 19.94
N LEU A 402 -0.58 -20.52 19.36
CA LEU A 402 -0.04 -21.78 18.84
C LEU A 402 1.18 -22.19 19.65
N ASN A 403 1.45 -23.50 19.71
CA ASN A 403 2.69 -24.02 20.26
C ASN A 403 3.84 -23.78 19.28
N LEU A 404 4.90 -23.12 19.71
CA LEU A 404 6.06 -22.79 18.88
C LEU A 404 6.80 -24.05 18.37
N ALA A 405 6.76 -25.18 19.10
CA ALA A 405 7.51 -26.37 18.72
C ALA A 405 6.88 -27.12 17.53
N ASP A 406 5.55 -27.22 17.48
CA ASP A 406 4.84 -28.10 16.53
C ASP A 406 3.66 -27.42 15.81
N GLY A 407 3.38 -26.14 16.10
CA GLY A 407 2.31 -25.37 15.47
C GLY A 407 0.90 -25.74 15.89
N LYS A 408 0.71 -26.60 16.87
CA LYS A 408 -0.63 -26.96 17.35
C LYS A 408 -1.30 -25.77 18.02
N GLU A 409 -2.59 -25.59 17.73
CA GLU A 409 -3.40 -24.58 18.38
C GLU A 409 -3.62 -24.92 19.86
N ILE A 410 -3.31 -23.95 20.73
CA ILE A 410 -3.51 -24.05 22.18
C ILE A 410 -4.90 -23.51 22.51
N TRP A 411 -5.25 -22.36 21.95
CA TRP A 411 -6.56 -21.74 22.04
C TRP A 411 -6.74 -20.73 20.88
N TYR A 412 -7.99 -20.38 20.59
CA TYR A 412 -8.36 -19.28 19.73
C TYR A 412 -9.49 -18.44 20.32
N PHE A 413 -9.60 -17.21 19.87
CA PHE A 413 -10.66 -16.26 20.17
C PHE A 413 -11.33 -15.84 18.86
N GLU A 414 -12.66 -16.00 18.77
CA GLU A 414 -13.48 -15.75 17.57
C GLU A 414 -14.38 -14.50 17.68
N GLY A 415 -14.16 -13.66 18.69
CA GLY A 415 -15.01 -12.50 18.97
C GLY A 415 -14.61 -11.22 18.23
N LEU A 416 -13.95 -11.32 17.07
CA LEU A 416 -13.52 -10.19 16.25
C LEU A 416 -14.47 -9.98 15.06
N ASP A 417 -14.78 -8.71 14.76
CA ASP A 417 -15.54 -8.31 13.57
C ASP A 417 -14.64 -7.71 12.47
N GLY A 418 -13.33 -7.91 12.56
CA GLY A 418 -12.37 -7.42 11.59
C GLY A 418 -10.97 -8.01 11.77
N PRO A 419 -10.08 -7.83 10.76
CA PRO A 419 -8.74 -8.40 10.77
C PRO A 419 -7.82 -7.75 11.81
N VAL A 420 -6.84 -8.52 12.27
CA VAL A 420 -5.71 -8.05 13.08
C VAL A 420 -4.49 -7.92 12.18
N VAL A 421 -3.87 -6.74 12.13
CA VAL A 421 -2.74 -6.44 11.24
C VAL A 421 -1.48 -6.01 11.99
N SER A 422 -1.59 -5.55 13.25
CA SER A 422 -0.44 -5.11 14.04
C SER A 422 0.19 -6.25 14.86
N THR A 423 1.29 -5.93 15.53
CA THR A 423 1.93 -6.80 16.50
C THR A 423 1.20 -6.70 17.86
N PRO A 424 0.75 -7.81 18.46
CA PRO A 424 0.20 -7.80 19.81
C PRO A 424 1.30 -7.54 20.86
N VAL A 425 0.90 -7.05 22.04
CA VAL A 425 1.80 -6.81 23.16
C VAL A 425 1.39 -7.66 24.36
N LEU A 426 2.36 -8.31 24.99
CA LEU A 426 2.14 -9.10 26.20
C LEU A 426 2.60 -8.32 27.43
N TYR A 427 1.74 -8.23 28.43
CA TYR A 427 2.08 -7.64 29.74
C TYR A 427 1.39 -8.38 30.88
N LYS A 428 2.20 -8.95 31.79
CA LYS A 428 1.72 -9.67 32.99
C LYS A 428 0.57 -10.66 32.67
N GLY A 429 0.73 -11.47 31.62
CA GLY A 429 -0.25 -12.48 31.23
C GLY A 429 -1.47 -11.97 30.46
N LYS A 430 -1.49 -10.71 30.04
CA LYS A 430 -2.52 -10.10 29.18
C LYS A 430 -1.95 -9.84 27.79
N ILE A 431 -2.64 -10.29 26.74
CA ILE A 431 -2.36 -9.95 25.34
C ILE A 431 -3.22 -8.77 24.92
N ILE A 432 -2.59 -7.69 24.44
CA ILE A 432 -3.26 -6.47 24.01
C ILE A 432 -3.02 -6.27 22.52
N PHE A 433 -4.09 -6.07 21.74
CA PHE A 433 -4.01 -5.82 20.30
C PHE A 433 -5.25 -5.08 19.79
N GLY A 434 -5.10 -4.34 18.69
CA GLY A 434 -6.22 -3.71 17.99
C GLY A 434 -6.68 -4.53 16.78
N ALA A 435 -7.95 -4.36 16.39
CA ALA A 435 -8.51 -4.96 15.19
C ALA A 435 -9.23 -3.91 14.33
N TRP A 436 -9.42 -4.19 13.05
CA TRP A 436 -10.17 -3.35 12.11
C TRP A 436 -11.70 -3.46 12.31
N ASP A 437 -12.12 -3.45 13.57
CA ASP A 437 -13.53 -3.49 14.01
C ASP A 437 -13.84 -2.42 15.06
N THR A 438 -13.05 -1.35 15.07
CA THR A 438 -13.12 -0.23 16.01
C THR A 438 -12.61 -0.52 17.42
N ASN A 439 -12.20 -1.77 17.74
CA ASN A 439 -11.88 -2.15 19.11
C ASN A 439 -10.40 -2.44 19.36
N LEU A 440 -9.96 -2.16 20.58
CA LEU A 440 -8.77 -2.69 21.22
C LEU A 440 -9.18 -3.79 22.20
N TYR A 441 -8.48 -4.91 22.19
CA TYR A 441 -8.79 -6.09 22.98
C TYR A 441 -7.71 -6.39 24.01
N ALA A 442 -8.13 -6.93 25.14
CA ALA A 442 -7.27 -7.60 26.09
C ALA A 442 -7.75 -9.04 26.32
N LEU A 443 -6.89 -10.00 26.06
CA LEU A 443 -7.16 -11.42 26.32
C LEU A 443 -6.22 -11.95 27.40
N ASP A 444 -6.67 -12.96 28.14
CA ASP A 444 -5.84 -13.77 29.01
C ASP A 444 -4.89 -14.62 28.14
N ALA A 445 -3.59 -14.45 28.28
CA ALA A 445 -2.58 -15.13 27.48
C ALA A 445 -2.56 -16.66 27.66
N ALA A 446 -3.08 -17.17 28.80
CA ALA A 446 -3.07 -18.59 29.08
C ALA A 446 -4.16 -19.36 28.34
N ASN A 447 -5.34 -18.75 28.16
CA ASN A 447 -6.55 -19.46 27.70
C ASN A 447 -7.38 -18.70 26.66
N GLY A 448 -6.99 -17.48 26.24
CA GLY A 448 -7.67 -16.68 25.21
C GLY A 448 -8.98 -16.02 25.67
N LYS A 449 -9.34 -16.10 26.96
CA LYS A 449 -10.55 -15.47 27.47
C LYS A 449 -10.45 -13.96 27.38
N MET A 450 -11.48 -13.30 26.82
CA MET A 450 -11.54 -11.84 26.79
C MET A 450 -11.65 -11.29 28.22
N LEU A 451 -10.74 -10.40 28.57
CA LEU A 451 -10.73 -9.68 29.84
C LEU A 451 -11.53 -8.38 29.72
N TRP A 452 -11.29 -7.65 28.64
CA TRP A 452 -12.05 -6.44 28.27
C TRP A 452 -11.85 -6.12 26.78
N LYS A 453 -12.72 -5.26 26.26
CA LYS A 453 -12.53 -4.56 24.97
C LYS A 453 -12.80 -3.08 25.16
N TRP A 454 -12.07 -2.25 24.44
CA TRP A 454 -12.19 -0.81 24.45
C TRP A 454 -12.49 -0.29 23.05
N ASN A 455 -13.32 0.76 22.96
CA ASN A 455 -13.67 1.44 21.72
C ASN A 455 -13.56 2.95 21.94
N ASN A 456 -13.17 3.71 20.90
CA ASN A 456 -13.04 5.17 20.99
C ASN A 456 -14.37 5.93 20.92
N GLY A 457 -15.50 5.24 20.83
CA GLY A 457 -16.84 5.81 20.72
C GLY A 457 -17.28 6.10 19.28
N SER A 458 -16.43 5.88 18.29
CA SER A 458 -16.76 6.05 16.87
C SER A 458 -17.24 4.74 16.24
N PRO A 459 -18.32 4.74 15.45
CA PRO A 459 -18.72 3.60 14.64
C PRO A 459 -17.91 3.50 13.34
N ILE A 460 -17.04 4.48 13.05
CA ILE A 460 -16.29 4.56 11.80
C ILE A 460 -15.12 3.57 11.85
N ARG A 461 -15.18 2.53 11.03
CA ARG A 461 -14.18 1.45 10.95
C ARG A 461 -12.77 1.97 10.66
N ASN A 462 -12.66 3.05 9.89
CA ASN A 462 -11.37 3.69 9.57
C ASN A 462 -10.67 4.31 10.80
N TYR A 463 -11.36 4.47 11.93
CA TYR A 463 -10.79 4.93 13.19
C TYR A 463 -10.41 3.78 14.14
N SER A 464 -10.31 2.56 13.61
CA SER A 464 -9.87 1.40 14.38
C SER A 464 -8.43 1.53 14.86
N PRO A 465 -8.10 1.08 16.08
CA PRO A 465 -6.72 1.06 16.60
C PRO A 465 -5.89 -0.10 16.03
N ALA A 466 -6.14 -0.52 14.80
CA ALA A 466 -5.64 -1.77 14.21
C ALA A 466 -4.17 -1.71 13.79
N ALA A 467 -3.69 -0.56 13.30
CA ALA A 467 -2.32 -0.42 12.77
C ALA A 467 -1.30 0.04 13.82
N CYS A 468 -1.74 0.66 14.91
CA CYS A 468 -0.87 1.08 16.00
C CYS A 468 -0.44 -0.12 16.84
N ILE A 469 0.84 -0.19 17.18
CA ILE A 469 1.36 -1.12 18.19
C ILE A 469 1.15 -0.46 19.56
N PRO A 470 0.36 -1.05 20.48
CA PRO A 470 0.18 -0.50 21.81
C PRO A 470 1.52 -0.44 22.57
N VAL A 471 1.72 0.58 23.41
CA VAL A 471 2.84 0.62 24.36
C VAL A 471 2.31 0.60 25.78
N ILE A 472 3.01 -0.04 26.70
CA ILE A 472 2.52 -0.28 28.06
C ILE A 472 3.58 0.13 29.08
N LYS A 473 3.15 0.91 30.09
CA LYS A 473 3.98 1.27 31.24
C LYS A 473 3.08 1.36 32.48
N ASP A 474 3.53 0.76 33.58
CA ASP A 474 2.91 0.84 34.91
C ASP A 474 1.37 0.64 34.88
N GLU A 475 0.96 -0.44 34.22
CA GLU A 475 -0.46 -0.84 34.07
C GLU A 475 -1.33 0.16 33.26
N VAL A 476 -0.71 1.02 32.46
CA VAL A 476 -1.36 1.90 31.50
C VAL A 476 -1.02 1.47 30.08
N VAL A 477 -2.05 1.26 29.26
CA VAL A 477 -1.92 1.00 27.81
C VAL A 477 -2.09 2.33 27.07
N TYR A 478 -1.14 2.67 26.23
CA TYR A 478 -1.21 3.82 25.34
C TYR A 478 -1.44 3.38 23.92
N ILE A 479 -2.39 4.03 23.23
CA ILE A 479 -2.77 3.75 21.85
C ILE A 479 -3.09 5.05 21.10
N VAL A 480 -2.84 5.09 19.80
CA VAL A 480 -3.32 6.12 18.90
C VAL A 480 -3.94 5.47 17.68
N ALA A 481 -5.19 5.78 17.41
CA ALA A 481 -5.90 5.40 16.20
C ALA A 481 -5.84 6.54 15.15
N PRO A 482 -6.33 6.33 13.92
CA PRO A 482 -6.47 7.40 12.93
C PRO A 482 -7.34 8.59 13.37
N ASP A 483 -8.07 8.47 14.48
CA ASP A 483 -8.80 9.57 15.13
C ASP A 483 -7.89 10.65 15.77
N ARG A 484 -6.56 10.38 15.82
CA ARG A 484 -5.48 11.29 16.29
C ARG A 484 -5.52 11.61 17.80
N PHE A 485 -6.17 10.79 18.59
CA PHE A 485 -6.16 10.91 20.04
C PHE A 485 -5.15 9.95 20.65
N LEU A 486 -4.13 10.49 21.34
CA LEU A 486 -3.35 9.69 22.28
C LEU A 486 -4.26 9.32 23.44
N THR A 487 -4.47 8.05 23.64
CA THR A 487 -5.39 7.51 24.64
C THR A 487 -4.63 6.65 25.63
N ALA A 488 -4.83 6.91 26.93
CA ALA A 488 -4.37 6.07 28.03
C ALA A 488 -5.52 5.28 28.59
N ILE A 489 -5.32 3.97 28.74
CA ILE A 489 -6.32 2.99 29.16
C ILE A 489 -5.78 2.20 30.34
N ASP A 490 -6.57 2.00 31.37
CA ASP A 490 -6.22 1.12 32.49
C ASP A 490 -6.19 -0.34 32.00
N ILE A 491 -5.06 -1.01 32.15
CA ILE A 491 -4.85 -2.37 31.61
C ILE A 491 -5.68 -3.44 32.31
N ASN A 492 -6.16 -3.17 33.53
CA ASN A 492 -6.93 -4.15 34.31
C ASN A 492 -8.42 -4.08 34.00
N THR A 493 -8.92 -2.88 33.68
CA THR A 493 -10.36 -2.62 33.51
C THR A 493 -10.76 -2.32 32.07
N GLY A 494 -9.82 -1.90 31.21
CA GLY A 494 -10.13 -1.38 29.88
C GLY A 494 -10.76 0.02 29.89
N SER A 495 -10.81 0.69 31.05
CA SER A 495 -11.39 2.03 31.17
C SER A 495 -10.43 3.09 30.65
N THR A 496 -10.96 4.07 29.91
CA THR A 496 -10.19 5.24 29.49
C THR A 496 -9.80 6.06 30.72
N LEU A 497 -8.51 6.27 30.92
CA LEU A 497 -7.98 7.18 31.95
C LEU A 497 -8.02 8.62 31.44
N TRP A 498 -7.50 8.84 30.24
CA TRP A 498 -7.54 10.12 29.55
C TRP A 498 -7.36 9.98 28.04
N ARG A 499 -7.76 11.01 27.30
CA ARG A 499 -7.53 11.16 25.86
C ARG A 499 -7.06 12.58 25.55
N SER A 500 -6.13 12.73 24.59
CA SER A 500 -5.60 14.02 24.18
C SER A 500 -5.30 14.03 22.68
N ASN A 501 -5.74 15.09 22.01
CA ASN A 501 -5.39 15.43 20.62
C ASN A 501 -4.52 16.69 20.53
N GLU A 502 -3.85 17.05 21.62
CA GLU A 502 -2.95 18.23 21.71
C GLU A 502 -1.86 18.24 20.62
N SER A 503 -1.42 17.07 20.23
CA SER A 503 -0.47 16.89 19.12
C SER A 503 -1.05 15.85 18.17
N THR A 504 -1.20 16.18 16.90
CA THR A 504 -1.83 15.34 15.88
C THR A 504 -1.01 14.11 15.53
N VAL A 505 -0.75 13.25 16.53
CA VAL A 505 -0.12 11.94 16.37
C VAL A 505 -1.12 11.01 15.70
N ARG A 506 -0.66 10.20 14.77
CA ARG A 506 -1.47 9.19 14.10
C ARG A 506 -0.72 7.87 13.99
N GLU A 507 -1.20 6.84 14.70
CA GLU A 507 -0.74 5.45 14.65
C GLU A 507 0.75 5.19 14.91
N SER A 508 1.57 6.25 15.09
CA SER A 508 3.03 6.15 15.21
C SER A 508 3.49 6.57 16.60
N ILE A 509 3.44 5.64 17.54
CA ILE A 509 3.96 5.84 18.90
C ILE A 509 5.06 4.82 19.22
N GLY A 510 5.91 5.20 20.16
CA GLY A 510 6.94 4.35 20.77
C GLY A 510 7.10 4.72 22.24
N ILE A 511 7.91 3.97 22.97
CA ILE A 511 8.19 4.23 24.38
C ILE A 511 9.69 4.38 24.57
N SER A 512 10.09 5.27 25.48
CA SER A 512 11.50 5.42 25.86
C SER A 512 12.03 4.17 26.59
N ALA A 513 13.32 3.96 26.51
CA ALA A 513 13.97 2.78 27.10
C ALA A 513 13.76 2.67 28.63
N ASP A 514 13.67 3.81 29.33
CA ASP A 514 13.34 3.89 30.76
C ASP A 514 11.83 3.83 31.04
N GLY A 515 11.01 3.97 29.99
CA GLY A 515 9.57 4.01 30.10
C GLY A 515 8.99 5.34 30.61
N GLU A 516 9.79 6.42 30.67
CA GLU A 516 9.31 7.73 31.15
C GLU A 516 8.53 8.52 30.11
N TYR A 517 8.74 8.24 28.80
CA TYR A 517 8.14 8.98 27.71
C TYR A 517 7.43 8.08 26.69
N ILE A 518 6.29 8.55 26.21
CA ILE A 518 5.67 8.08 24.97
C ILE A 518 6.10 9.02 23.86
N TYR A 519 6.81 8.51 22.86
CA TYR A 519 7.12 9.24 21.65
C TYR A 519 5.98 9.14 20.66
N GLY A 520 5.61 10.27 20.04
CA GLY A 520 4.62 10.33 18.99
C GLY A 520 5.18 11.06 17.76
N LYS A 521 5.15 10.40 16.59
CA LYS A 521 5.38 11.08 15.33
C LYS A 521 4.10 11.77 14.91
N THR A 522 4.11 13.10 14.79
CA THR A 522 2.92 13.86 14.39
C THR A 522 2.73 13.83 12.88
N MET A 523 1.59 14.33 12.41
CA MET A 523 1.32 14.49 10.97
C MET A 523 2.08 15.66 10.34
N ASN A 524 2.70 16.55 11.15
CA ASN A 524 3.42 17.73 10.67
C ASN A 524 4.76 17.87 11.38
N ASP A 525 5.83 17.53 10.71
CA ASP A 525 7.24 17.84 11.03
C ASP A 525 7.76 17.43 12.41
N THR A 526 6.93 17.02 13.36
CA THR A 526 7.30 17.02 14.78
C THR A 526 7.33 15.62 15.37
N LEU A 527 8.39 15.31 16.13
CA LEU A 527 8.36 14.27 17.16
C LEU A 527 7.98 14.93 18.49
N VAL A 528 7.00 14.38 19.18
CA VAL A 528 6.54 14.82 20.50
C VAL A 528 6.79 13.73 21.53
N ALA A 529 7.15 14.12 22.76
CA ALA A 529 7.23 13.21 23.89
C ALA A 529 6.24 13.63 24.97
N PHE A 530 5.48 12.67 25.49
CA PHE A 530 4.60 12.82 26.64
C PHE A 530 5.12 11.99 27.79
N HIS A 531 5.01 12.49 29.02
CA HIS A 531 5.29 11.64 30.19
C HIS A 531 4.29 10.48 30.25
N THR A 532 4.78 9.33 30.69
CA THR A 532 3.88 8.21 31.05
C THR A 532 3.16 8.54 32.37
N GLY A 533 1.94 8.09 32.53
CA GLY A 533 1.16 8.30 33.76
C GLY A 533 -0.32 8.07 33.60
N ARG A 534 -1.00 7.92 34.74
CA ARG A 534 -2.46 7.69 34.82
C ARG A 534 -3.26 8.97 34.62
N GLU A 535 -2.65 10.12 34.93
CA GLU A 535 -3.27 11.44 34.74
C GLU A 535 -2.85 12.02 33.39
N LYS A 536 -3.72 12.85 32.81
CA LYS A 536 -3.46 13.51 31.54
C LYS A 536 -2.19 14.38 31.66
N GLN A 537 -1.26 14.11 30.77
CA GLN A 537 0.00 14.86 30.66
C GLN A 537 -0.02 15.75 29.42
N SER A 538 0.51 16.95 29.55
CA SER A 538 0.92 17.77 28.40
C SER A 538 2.19 17.21 27.78
N ALA A 539 2.51 17.66 26.57
CA ALA A 539 3.79 17.30 25.94
C ALA A 539 4.96 17.79 26.80
N ALA A 540 5.84 16.87 27.16
CA ALA A 540 7.08 17.17 27.91
C ALA A 540 8.05 17.98 27.03
N TRP A 541 8.13 17.64 25.76
CA TRP A 541 8.88 18.37 24.73
C TRP A 541 8.39 18.05 23.33
N LYS A 542 8.74 18.95 22.40
CA LYS A 542 8.47 18.82 20.96
C LYS A 542 9.74 19.15 20.20
N LEU A 543 10.02 18.41 19.14
CA LEU A 543 11.16 18.65 18.26
C LEU A 543 10.67 18.68 16.80
N ASN A 544 10.85 19.83 16.14
CA ASN A 544 10.60 19.92 14.70
C ASN A 544 11.72 19.19 13.94
N CYS A 545 11.35 18.21 13.14
CA CYS A 545 12.27 17.36 12.38
C CYS A 545 12.33 17.75 10.88
N GLY A 546 11.37 18.51 10.38
CA GLY A 546 11.33 19.02 9.01
C GLY A 546 11.03 17.95 7.95
N PHE A 547 10.11 17.01 8.21
CA PHE A 547 9.74 15.98 7.24
C PHE A 547 8.50 16.33 6.40
N GLY A 548 7.78 17.41 6.74
CA GLY A 548 6.58 17.84 6.07
C GLY A 548 5.30 17.21 6.60
N TYR A 549 4.24 17.33 5.84
CA TYR A 549 2.97 16.65 6.12
C TYR A 549 3.04 15.19 5.69
N GLU A 550 2.69 14.29 6.62
CA GLU A 550 2.51 12.88 6.34
C GLU A 550 1.59 12.19 7.37
N HIS A 551 0.98 11.09 6.96
CA HIS A 551 0.18 10.25 7.86
C HIS A 551 0.62 8.77 7.81
N THR A 552 1.79 8.53 7.26
CA THR A 552 2.37 7.19 7.13
C THR A 552 2.82 6.66 8.48
N PRO A 553 2.34 5.50 8.93
CA PRO A 553 2.81 4.89 10.16
C PRO A 553 4.28 4.46 10.05
N SER A 554 5.10 4.94 10.99
CA SER A 554 6.46 4.45 11.24
C SER A 554 6.75 4.67 12.72
N MET A 555 6.73 3.60 13.50
CA MET A 555 6.83 3.66 14.95
C MET A 555 8.22 4.19 15.35
N PRO A 556 8.30 5.23 16.21
CA PRO A 556 9.58 5.64 16.83
C PRO A 556 10.13 4.53 17.71
N VAL A 557 11.38 4.16 17.50
CA VAL A 557 12.07 3.12 18.27
C VAL A 557 13.32 3.71 18.91
N GLU A 558 13.42 3.64 20.24
CA GLU A 558 14.62 4.04 20.96
C GLU A 558 15.58 2.86 21.12
N LYS A 559 16.86 3.12 20.86
CA LYS A 559 17.97 2.19 21.10
C LYS A 559 19.22 2.94 21.54
N ASP A 560 19.79 2.52 22.68
CA ASP A 560 21.00 3.11 23.24
C ASP A 560 20.94 4.67 23.35
N GLY A 561 19.79 5.21 23.78
CA GLY A 561 19.55 6.65 23.95
C GLY A 561 19.32 7.43 22.65
N ILE A 562 19.09 6.78 21.52
CA ILE A 562 18.77 7.41 20.24
C ILE A 562 17.41 6.92 19.75
N VAL A 563 16.54 7.84 19.33
CA VAL A 563 15.22 7.55 18.74
C VAL A 563 15.33 7.56 17.23
N PHE A 564 14.87 6.49 16.60
CA PHE A 564 14.84 6.32 15.15
C PHE A 564 13.39 6.22 14.65
N PHE A 565 13.11 6.77 13.47
CA PHE A 565 11.84 6.57 12.75
C PHE A 565 12.01 6.84 11.25
N GLY A 566 11.05 6.36 10.47
CA GLY A 566 10.98 6.57 9.02
C GLY A 566 9.91 7.58 8.59
N THR A 567 9.96 7.98 7.31
CA THR A 567 9.01 8.91 6.69
C THR A 567 8.55 8.42 5.31
N LYS A 568 7.47 9.00 4.77
CA LYS A 568 6.88 8.60 3.48
C LYS A 568 7.81 8.79 2.28
N ASN A 569 8.76 9.71 2.37
CA ASN A 569 9.68 10.06 1.28
C ASN A 569 11.07 9.43 1.43
N GLY A 570 11.15 8.27 2.07
CA GLY A 570 12.35 7.43 2.10
C GLY A 570 13.43 7.88 3.08
N LYS A 571 13.12 8.75 4.04
CA LYS A 571 14.10 9.24 5.02
C LYS A 571 14.01 8.48 6.32
N VAL A 572 15.18 8.19 6.90
CA VAL A 572 15.35 7.71 8.26
C VAL A 572 15.91 8.85 9.10
N TYR A 573 15.33 9.07 10.26
CA TYR A 573 15.74 10.10 11.23
C TYR A 573 16.35 9.46 12.47
N ALA A 574 17.35 10.10 13.04
CA ALA A 574 17.90 9.78 14.35
C ALA A 574 17.94 11.04 15.23
N LEU A 575 17.40 10.91 16.42
CA LEU A 575 17.26 12.00 17.39
C LEU A 575 17.86 11.60 18.72
N ASN A 576 18.48 12.57 19.41
CA ASN A 576 18.85 12.42 20.81
C ASN A 576 17.73 13.01 21.69
N PRO A 577 16.95 12.19 22.42
CA PRO A 577 15.85 12.69 23.24
C PRO A 577 16.31 13.51 24.46
N ALA A 578 17.51 13.23 25.01
CA ALA A 578 18.03 13.94 26.15
C ALA A 578 18.46 15.40 25.81
N THR A 579 19.10 15.58 24.64
CA THR A 579 19.48 16.93 24.16
C THR A 579 18.40 17.58 23.31
N ARG A 580 17.34 16.81 22.91
CA ARG A 580 16.25 17.25 22.03
C ARG A 580 16.77 17.76 20.68
N GLN A 581 17.73 17.04 20.12
CA GLN A 581 18.38 17.41 18.86
C GLN A 581 18.25 16.31 17.82
N LYS A 582 18.02 16.73 16.57
CA LYS A 582 18.17 15.87 15.42
C LYS A 582 19.66 15.62 15.18
N LEU A 583 20.10 14.37 15.26
CA LEU A 583 21.49 13.98 15.04
C LEU A 583 21.79 13.89 13.55
N TRP A 584 20.92 13.22 12.81
CA TRP A 584 21.06 13.05 11.37
C TRP A 584 19.75 12.65 10.69
N THR A 585 19.76 12.77 9.37
CA THR A 585 18.75 12.28 8.47
C THR A 585 19.43 11.61 7.30
N ALA A 586 19.02 10.40 6.94
CA ALA A 586 19.51 9.70 5.76
C ALA A 586 18.35 9.31 4.85
N LYS A 587 18.43 9.68 3.59
CA LYS A 587 17.46 9.24 2.56
C LYS A 587 17.98 7.97 1.91
N ILE A 588 17.24 6.87 2.03
CA ILE A 588 17.59 5.56 1.49
C ILE A 588 16.79 5.21 0.24
N ASP A 589 15.64 5.87 0.05
CA ASP A 589 14.73 5.62 -1.06
C ASP A 589 13.88 6.85 -1.38
N ASN A 590 13.01 6.75 -2.36
CA ASN A 590 11.97 7.73 -2.67
C ASN A 590 10.59 7.29 -2.20
N SER A 591 10.46 6.08 -1.68
CA SER A 591 9.23 5.52 -1.15
C SER A 591 9.24 5.45 0.37
N MET A 592 8.08 5.19 0.93
CA MET A 592 7.85 5.11 2.37
C MET A 592 8.82 4.15 3.07
N VAL A 593 9.49 4.62 4.13
CA VAL A 593 10.14 3.77 5.13
C VAL A 593 9.08 3.25 6.09
N ASN A 594 8.67 2.01 5.92
CA ASN A 594 7.62 1.40 6.75
C ASN A 594 8.06 1.25 8.20
N THR A 595 9.28 0.76 8.39
CA THR A 595 9.78 0.46 9.73
C THR A 595 11.28 0.64 9.81
N VAL A 596 11.73 0.82 11.04
CA VAL A 596 13.14 0.83 11.40
C VAL A 596 13.41 -0.20 12.48
N ASN A 597 14.53 -0.91 12.39
CA ASN A 597 15.00 -1.83 13.44
C ASN A 597 16.42 -1.44 13.85
N PRO A 598 16.59 -0.60 14.90
CA PRO A 598 17.91 -0.19 15.37
C PRO A 598 18.65 -1.36 16.01
N ILE A 599 19.90 -1.54 15.61
CA ILE A 599 20.83 -2.54 16.18
C ILE A 599 21.59 -1.95 17.38
N SER A 600 21.97 -0.70 17.24
CA SER A 600 22.68 0.11 18.22
C SER A 600 22.43 1.60 17.95
N SER A 601 22.98 2.48 18.77
CA SER A 601 23.00 3.94 18.49
C SER A 601 23.67 4.32 17.15
N LYS A 602 24.47 3.39 16.56
CA LYS A 602 25.23 3.63 15.33
C LYS A 602 24.74 2.84 14.11
N GLN A 603 23.85 1.89 14.29
CA GLN A 603 23.38 1.03 13.19
C GLN A 603 21.87 0.84 13.25
N VAL A 604 21.22 1.03 12.10
CA VAL A 604 19.79 0.79 11.94
C VAL A 604 19.48 0.13 10.61
N ILE A 605 18.59 -0.87 10.63
CA ILE A 605 18.02 -1.46 9.42
C ILE A 605 16.68 -0.77 9.14
N ALA A 606 16.45 -0.43 7.88
CA ALA A 606 15.19 0.11 7.40
C ALA A 606 14.74 -0.60 6.12
N SER A 607 13.43 -0.76 5.97
CA SER A 607 12.80 -1.31 4.76
C SER A 607 11.84 -0.30 4.13
N THR A 608 11.65 -0.39 2.80
CA THR A 608 10.83 0.56 2.04
C THR A 608 9.79 -0.12 1.17
N MET A 609 8.80 0.67 0.75
CA MET A 609 7.77 0.23 -0.20
C MET A 609 8.34 -0.12 -1.57
N ASP A 610 9.44 0.48 -2.01
CA ASP A 610 10.15 0.10 -3.26
C ASP A 610 11.09 -1.09 -3.07
N GLY A 611 10.95 -1.83 -1.98
CA GLY A 611 11.65 -3.09 -1.78
C GLY A 611 13.12 -2.96 -1.39
N LYS A 612 13.58 -1.80 -0.94
CA LYS A 612 14.94 -1.67 -0.40
C LYS A 612 14.98 -2.08 1.07
N VAL A 613 15.98 -2.87 1.41
CA VAL A 613 16.38 -3.16 2.80
C VAL A 613 17.80 -2.67 2.96
N THR A 614 17.99 -1.69 3.84
CA THR A 614 19.27 -0.98 3.98
C THR A 614 19.76 -1.06 5.42
N LEU A 615 21.03 -1.42 5.61
CA LEU A 615 21.74 -1.19 6.87
C LEU A 615 22.47 0.13 6.80
N LEU A 616 21.98 1.12 7.53
CA LEU A 616 22.66 2.39 7.76
C LEU A 616 23.67 2.23 8.90
N GLU A 617 24.83 2.84 8.74
CA GLU A 617 25.92 2.86 9.72
C GLU A 617 26.50 4.27 9.85
N ILE A 618 26.88 4.65 11.08
CA ILE A 618 27.60 5.90 11.39
C ILE A 618 29.06 5.54 11.63
N LYS A 619 29.97 6.22 10.96
CA LYS A 619 31.42 6.10 11.14
C LYS A 619 31.89 6.58 12.51
#